data_a2ea4d67d9c43919e21a751f9248b768
#
_entry.id   a2ea4d67d9c43919e21a751f9248b768
#
_cell.length_a   1.000
_cell.length_b   1.000
_cell.length_c   1.000
_cell.angle_alpha   90.00
_cell.angle_beta   90.00
_cell.angle_gamma   90.00
#
_symmetry.space_group_name_H-M   'P 1'
#
loop_
_entity.id
_entity.type
_entity.pdbx_description
1 polymer ?
#
loop_
_entity_poly.entity_id
_entity_poly.type
_entity_poly.pdbx_seq_one_letter_code
_entity_poly.pdbx_strand_id
1 'polypeptide(L)'
;MSAYGALAAWYDALTRDVDYAAFADFYEQCFQQGRGACHTLLDFCCGTGTLTRLMAARGYEMIATDGSPDMLMQAQAHNADLPADAVQPLLLCQEASQLDLYGTVDAAYCSLDGIDYLPPEELPEVLHRLHLFVRPGGMLILDIRDPASFRALDGGTFVDETDDVLCLWRAEFDAAAQTMHYGMDLFTRAGELWSRASEEHIEYAHTPELLTRLLTEAGFLDVTVRRDGPQADAGRVFLTAMRSLEYGSETMESTNPVG
;
A
#
# COMPACT_ATOMS: atom_id res chain seq x y z
N MET A 1 12.53 -13.36 10.72
CA MET A 1 11.18 -13.13 11.32
C MET A 1 10.42 -12.32 10.30
N SER A 2 9.16 -12.61 10.05
CA SER A 2 8.36 -11.80 9.13
C SER A 2 8.20 -10.40 9.73
N ALA A 3 8.22 -9.35 8.90
CA ALA A 3 7.80 -8.02 9.30
C ALA A 3 6.35 -8.09 9.82
N TYR A 4 5.99 -7.21 10.74
CA TYR A 4 4.64 -7.10 11.32
C TYR A 4 4.15 -8.32 12.14
N GLY A 5 5.02 -9.11 12.77
CA GLY A 5 4.58 -10.20 13.66
C GLY A 5 4.01 -9.69 14.99
N ALA A 6 4.82 -9.00 15.79
CA ALA A 6 4.40 -8.43 17.06
C ALA A 6 3.71 -7.07 16.90
N LEU A 7 4.09 -6.29 15.88
CA LEU A 7 3.57 -4.96 15.63
C LEU A 7 2.10 -4.99 15.18
N ALA A 8 1.66 -5.99 14.41
CA ALA A 8 0.32 -6.03 13.81
C ALA A 8 -0.80 -5.78 14.81
N ALA A 9 -0.72 -6.41 16.01
CA ALA A 9 -1.73 -6.25 17.06
C ALA A 9 -1.82 -4.82 17.65
N TRP A 10 -0.81 -4.00 17.43
CA TRP A 10 -0.68 -2.66 18.01
C TRP A 10 -0.59 -1.56 16.96
N TYR A 11 -0.56 -1.95 15.68
CA TYR A 11 -0.37 -1.04 14.56
C TYR A 11 -1.35 0.13 14.58
N ASP A 12 -2.64 -0.12 14.71
CA ASP A 12 -3.67 0.94 14.71
C ASP A 12 -3.55 1.85 15.95
N ALA A 13 -3.11 1.31 17.09
CA ALA A 13 -2.88 2.11 18.29
C ALA A 13 -1.68 3.06 18.15
N LEU A 14 -0.68 2.65 17.37
CA LEU A 14 0.54 3.42 17.11
C LEU A 14 0.42 4.36 15.90
N THR A 15 -0.59 4.14 15.02
CA THR A 15 -0.85 4.98 13.83
C THR A 15 -2.13 5.82 13.96
N ARG A 16 -2.60 6.06 15.18
CA ARG A 16 -3.84 6.80 15.49
C ARG A 16 -3.87 8.25 15.01
N ASP A 17 -2.72 8.82 14.69
CA ASP A 17 -2.53 10.18 14.16
C ASP A 17 -2.72 10.24 12.64
N VAL A 18 -2.85 9.10 11.96
CA VAL A 18 -3.12 9.05 10.53
C VAL A 18 -4.58 9.41 10.26
N ASP A 19 -4.80 10.47 9.49
CA ASP A 19 -6.14 10.86 9.03
C ASP A 19 -6.57 10.00 7.82
N TYR A 20 -7.02 8.77 8.08
CA TYR A 20 -7.51 7.87 7.04
C TYR A 20 -8.70 8.43 6.27
N ALA A 21 -9.50 9.33 6.89
CA ALA A 21 -10.61 9.97 6.19
C ALA A 21 -10.10 10.90 5.08
N ALA A 22 -9.02 11.65 5.34
CA ALA A 22 -8.37 12.48 4.33
C ALA A 22 -7.81 11.66 3.17
N PHE A 23 -7.24 10.45 3.43
CA PHE A 23 -6.80 9.53 2.38
C PHE A 23 -7.98 9.06 1.52
N ALA A 24 -9.08 8.62 2.14
CA ALA A 24 -10.27 8.19 1.43
C ALA A 24 -10.86 9.31 0.56
N ASP A 25 -10.98 10.54 1.10
CA ASP A 25 -11.47 11.72 0.36
C ASP A 25 -10.57 12.04 -0.84
N PHE A 26 -9.26 11.95 -0.66
CA PHE A 26 -8.29 12.17 -1.74
C PHE A 26 -8.42 11.12 -2.83
N TYR A 27 -8.59 9.84 -2.48
CA TYR A 27 -8.76 8.77 -3.46
C TYR A 27 -10.08 8.92 -4.22
N GLU A 28 -11.19 9.24 -3.56
CA GLU A 28 -12.46 9.51 -4.23
C GLU A 28 -12.37 10.68 -5.21
N GLN A 29 -11.63 11.76 -4.86
CA GLN A 29 -11.36 12.84 -5.80
C GLN A 29 -10.54 12.38 -7.02
N CYS A 30 -9.56 11.50 -6.82
CA CYS A 30 -8.80 10.92 -7.91
C CYS A 30 -9.69 10.03 -8.80
N PHE A 31 -10.54 9.18 -8.22
CA PHE A 31 -11.44 8.29 -8.97
C PHE A 31 -12.41 9.06 -9.87
N GLN A 32 -12.84 10.27 -9.46
CA GLN A 32 -13.68 11.15 -10.30
C GLN A 32 -12.97 11.60 -11.59
N GLN A 33 -11.65 11.54 -11.66
CA GLN A 33 -10.88 11.84 -12.87
C GLN A 33 -10.78 10.61 -13.79
N GLY A 34 -11.07 9.41 -13.27
CA GLY A 34 -11.11 8.16 -14.01
C GLY A 34 -12.28 8.09 -14.98
N ARG A 35 -12.29 7.06 -15.82
CA ARG A 35 -13.35 6.83 -16.80
C ARG A 35 -14.35 5.79 -16.32
N GLY A 36 -15.58 6.21 -16.15
CA GLY A 36 -16.70 5.35 -15.73
C GLY A 36 -16.91 5.33 -14.20
N ALA A 37 -17.92 4.59 -13.78
CA ALA A 37 -18.22 4.41 -12.37
C ALA A 37 -17.13 3.56 -11.70
N CYS A 38 -16.80 3.88 -10.48
CA CYS A 38 -15.86 3.15 -9.66
C CYS A 38 -16.66 2.45 -8.55
N HIS A 39 -16.66 1.12 -8.52
CA HIS A 39 -17.42 0.31 -7.57
C HIS A 39 -16.53 -0.69 -6.84
N THR A 40 -15.62 -1.34 -7.56
CA THR A 40 -14.74 -2.38 -7.00
C THR A 40 -13.32 -1.84 -6.89
N LEU A 41 -12.76 -1.88 -5.69
CA LEU A 41 -11.42 -1.37 -5.38
C LEU A 41 -10.50 -2.48 -4.91
N LEU A 42 -9.22 -2.36 -5.27
CA LEU A 42 -8.13 -3.12 -4.68
C LEU A 42 -7.34 -2.22 -3.72
N ASP A 43 -7.32 -2.62 -2.45
CA ASP A 43 -6.39 -2.12 -1.43
C ASP A 43 -5.17 -3.04 -1.40
N PHE A 44 -4.09 -2.59 -2.01
CA PHE A 44 -2.86 -3.35 -2.18
C PHE A 44 -1.88 -3.03 -1.06
N CYS A 45 -1.37 -4.03 -0.35
CA CYS A 45 -0.63 -3.87 0.91
C CYS A 45 -1.49 -3.22 2.00
N CYS A 46 -2.67 -3.79 2.25
CA CYS A 46 -3.73 -3.18 3.06
C CYS A 46 -3.43 -3.11 4.57
N GLY A 47 -2.42 -3.83 5.07
CA GLY A 47 -2.11 -3.92 6.50
C GLY A 47 -3.31 -4.40 7.33
N THR A 48 -3.64 -3.66 8.39
CA THR A 48 -4.77 -3.94 9.29
C THR A 48 -6.14 -3.59 8.68
N GLY A 49 -6.19 -3.14 7.42
CA GLY A 49 -7.40 -2.88 6.67
C GLY A 49 -8.20 -1.66 7.13
N THR A 50 -7.61 -0.72 7.84
CA THR A 50 -8.34 0.48 8.31
C THR A 50 -8.91 1.29 7.16
N LEU A 51 -8.14 1.51 6.09
CA LEU A 51 -8.62 2.19 4.89
C LEU A 51 -9.60 1.31 4.08
N THR A 52 -9.33 0.00 3.98
CA THR A 52 -10.25 -0.98 3.38
C THR A 52 -11.65 -0.88 4.00
N ARG A 53 -11.75 -0.91 5.33
CA ARG A 53 -13.04 -0.79 6.05
C ARG A 53 -13.73 0.56 5.80
N LEU A 54 -12.95 1.63 5.80
CA LEU A 54 -13.49 2.97 5.56
C LEU A 54 -14.10 3.06 4.16
N MET A 55 -13.43 2.53 3.14
CA MET A 55 -13.95 2.51 1.77
C MET A 55 -15.15 1.56 1.63
N ALA A 56 -15.14 0.40 2.28
CA ALA A 56 -16.30 -0.49 2.34
C ALA A 56 -17.53 0.20 2.97
N ALA A 57 -17.32 0.94 4.06
CA ALA A 57 -18.39 1.72 4.71
C ALA A 57 -18.92 2.88 3.82
N ARG A 58 -18.14 3.35 2.85
CA ARG A 58 -18.55 4.33 1.82
C ARG A 58 -19.29 3.68 0.63
N GLY A 59 -19.44 2.35 0.63
CA GLY A 59 -20.21 1.60 -0.36
C GLY A 59 -19.42 0.98 -1.49
N TYR A 60 -18.08 0.94 -1.40
CA TYR A 60 -17.24 0.22 -2.35
C TYR A 60 -17.18 -1.27 -2.06
N GLU A 61 -17.10 -2.08 -3.09
CA GLU A 61 -16.73 -3.50 -3.00
C GLU A 61 -15.19 -3.59 -2.91
N MET A 62 -14.69 -4.13 -1.80
CA MET A 62 -13.27 -4.12 -1.50
C MET A 62 -12.64 -5.49 -1.69
N ILE A 63 -11.54 -5.53 -2.44
CA ILE A 63 -10.56 -6.61 -2.40
C ILE A 63 -9.32 -6.02 -1.73
N ALA A 64 -8.77 -6.71 -0.74
CA ALA A 64 -7.62 -6.23 0.00
C ALA A 64 -6.57 -7.34 0.11
N THR A 65 -5.32 -7.00 -0.20
CA THR A 65 -4.21 -7.95 -0.20
C THR A 65 -3.08 -7.49 0.70
N ASP A 66 -2.48 -8.43 1.40
CA ASP A 66 -1.27 -8.20 2.19
C ASP A 66 -0.45 -9.48 2.27
N GLY A 67 0.89 -9.36 2.34
CA GLY A 67 1.79 -10.50 2.52
C GLY A 67 1.85 -10.99 3.97
N SER A 68 1.44 -10.17 4.95
CA SER A 68 1.46 -10.51 6.36
C SER A 68 0.15 -11.15 6.82
N PRO A 69 0.15 -12.43 7.19
CA PRO A 69 -1.05 -13.06 7.76
C PRO A 69 -1.45 -12.43 9.11
N ASP A 70 -0.50 -11.89 9.88
CA ASP A 70 -0.78 -11.24 11.16
C ASP A 70 -1.54 -9.93 10.95
N MET A 71 -1.18 -9.13 9.94
CA MET A 71 -1.92 -7.94 9.52
C MET A 71 -3.35 -8.30 9.08
N LEU A 72 -3.50 -9.32 8.24
CA LEU A 72 -4.82 -9.75 7.75
C LEU A 72 -5.70 -10.34 8.85
N MET A 73 -5.13 -10.95 9.90
CA MET A 73 -5.91 -11.35 11.08
C MET A 73 -6.51 -10.13 11.80
N GLN A 74 -5.77 -9.02 11.91
CA GLN A 74 -6.32 -7.78 12.47
C GLN A 74 -7.40 -7.21 11.54
N ALA A 75 -7.14 -7.15 10.23
CA ALA A 75 -8.12 -6.70 9.24
C ALA A 75 -9.44 -7.51 9.33
N GLN A 76 -9.35 -8.83 9.43
CA GLN A 76 -10.51 -9.70 9.58
C GLN A 76 -11.26 -9.44 10.90
N ALA A 77 -10.55 -9.24 12.01
CA ALA A 77 -11.17 -8.94 13.28
C ALA A 77 -11.93 -7.60 13.24
N HIS A 78 -11.33 -6.59 12.62
CA HIS A 78 -11.91 -5.26 12.48
C HIS A 78 -13.12 -5.21 11.52
N ASN A 79 -13.24 -6.14 10.58
CA ASN A 79 -14.40 -6.22 9.68
C ASN A 79 -15.73 -6.48 10.45
N ALA A 80 -15.66 -6.97 11.70
CA ALA A 80 -16.84 -7.12 12.55
C ALA A 80 -17.51 -5.78 12.89
N ASP A 81 -16.78 -4.67 12.79
CA ASP A 81 -17.28 -3.31 13.10
C ASP A 81 -17.91 -2.61 11.88
N LEU A 82 -17.93 -3.27 10.70
CA LEU A 82 -18.55 -2.72 9.50
C LEU A 82 -20.07 -2.57 9.68
N PRO A 83 -20.68 -1.54 9.06
CA PRO A 83 -22.13 -1.43 8.97
C PRO A 83 -22.77 -2.69 8.40
N ALA A 84 -23.98 -3.04 8.88
CA ALA A 84 -24.65 -4.29 8.50
C ALA A 84 -25.03 -4.36 7.01
N ASP A 85 -25.09 -3.24 6.32
CA ASP A 85 -25.36 -3.08 4.90
C ASP A 85 -24.10 -2.94 4.04
N ALA A 86 -22.92 -2.84 4.65
CA ALA A 86 -21.65 -2.82 3.93
C ALA A 86 -21.30 -4.22 3.40
N VAL A 87 -20.75 -4.26 2.19
CA VAL A 87 -20.20 -5.49 1.63
C VAL A 87 -18.89 -5.82 2.35
N GLN A 88 -18.80 -7.06 2.85
CA GLN A 88 -17.60 -7.51 3.55
C GLN A 88 -16.41 -7.55 2.59
N PRO A 89 -15.27 -6.93 2.93
CA PRO A 89 -14.06 -7.00 2.12
C PRO A 89 -13.57 -8.43 1.91
N LEU A 90 -13.13 -8.75 0.69
CA LEU A 90 -12.39 -9.97 0.40
C LEU A 90 -10.92 -9.77 0.77
N LEU A 91 -10.45 -10.48 1.79
CA LEU A 91 -9.06 -10.43 2.24
C LEU A 91 -8.28 -11.59 1.64
N LEU A 92 -7.13 -11.31 1.01
CA LEU A 92 -6.27 -12.29 0.35
C LEU A 92 -4.83 -12.17 0.88
N CYS A 93 -4.29 -13.25 1.44
CA CYS A 93 -2.89 -13.30 1.84
C CYS A 93 -2.04 -13.64 0.62
N GLN A 94 -1.40 -12.64 0.03
CA GLN A 94 -0.59 -12.77 -1.18
C GLN A 94 0.62 -11.85 -1.11
N GLU A 95 1.79 -12.38 -1.51
CA GLU A 95 2.96 -11.55 -1.76
C GLU A 95 2.69 -10.59 -2.93
N ALA A 96 3.24 -9.39 -2.84
CA ALA A 96 3.01 -8.33 -3.82
C ALA A 96 3.32 -8.77 -5.27
N SER A 97 4.44 -9.45 -5.47
CA SER A 97 4.87 -9.97 -6.77
C SER A 97 4.08 -11.19 -7.26
N GLN A 98 3.16 -11.71 -6.44
CA GLN A 98 2.29 -12.85 -6.75
C GLN A 98 0.81 -12.48 -6.81
N LEU A 99 0.49 -11.18 -6.85
CA LEU A 99 -0.89 -10.71 -6.96
C LEU A 99 -1.64 -11.45 -8.06
N ASP A 100 -2.75 -12.10 -7.71
CA ASP A 100 -3.61 -12.83 -8.63
C ASP A 100 -5.08 -12.67 -8.22
N LEU A 101 -5.90 -12.17 -9.12
CA LEU A 101 -7.33 -11.93 -8.92
C LEU A 101 -8.15 -12.64 -9.99
N TYR A 102 -9.38 -13.00 -9.66
CA TYR A 102 -10.31 -13.63 -10.63
C TYR A 102 -10.82 -12.70 -11.73
N GLY A 103 -10.62 -11.39 -11.59
CA GLY A 103 -11.09 -10.38 -12.51
C GLY A 103 -10.38 -9.06 -12.31
N THR A 104 -10.90 -8.02 -12.95
CA THR A 104 -10.34 -6.67 -12.83
C THR A 104 -11.12 -5.83 -11.83
N VAL A 105 -10.43 -4.85 -11.23
CA VAL A 105 -11.00 -3.82 -10.36
C VAL A 105 -11.11 -2.50 -11.10
N ASP A 106 -11.99 -1.62 -10.64
CA ASP A 106 -12.16 -0.27 -11.23
C ASP A 106 -10.98 0.64 -10.90
N ALA A 107 -10.45 0.53 -9.68
CA ALA A 107 -9.23 1.21 -9.28
C ALA A 107 -8.46 0.39 -8.23
N ALA A 108 -7.17 0.65 -8.14
CA ALA A 108 -6.30 0.09 -7.11
C ALA A 108 -5.53 1.21 -6.41
N TYR A 109 -5.23 1.03 -5.12
CA TYR A 109 -4.34 1.91 -4.40
C TYR A 109 -3.42 1.12 -3.47
N CYS A 110 -2.22 1.67 -3.22
CA CYS A 110 -1.31 1.24 -2.19
C CYS A 110 -0.99 2.45 -1.32
N SER A 111 -1.28 2.35 -0.03
CA SER A 111 -1.27 3.46 0.91
C SER A 111 -0.19 3.33 1.95
N LEU A 112 0.19 4.48 2.53
CA LEU A 112 1.09 4.56 3.67
C LEU A 112 2.43 3.86 3.40
N ASP A 113 3.04 4.23 2.25
CA ASP A 113 4.35 3.74 1.83
C ASP A 113 4.46 2.20 1.70
N GLY A 114 3.33 1.48 1.58
CA GLY A 114 3.35 0.03 1.40
C GLY A 114 4.21 -0.42 0.20
N ILE A 115 4.30 0.39 -0.85
CA ILE A 115 5.17 0.12 -2.01
C ILE A 115 6.66 0.25 -1.68
N ASP A 116 7.03 1.04 -0.65
CA ASP A 116 8.42 1.24 -0.24
C ASP A 116 9.01 0.01 0.46
N TYR A 117 8.18 -0.96 0.86
CA TYR A 117 8.63 -2.27 1.36
C TYR A 117 9.12 -3.21 0.25
N LEU A 118 8.85 -2.89 -1.01
CA LEU A 118 9.22 -3.75 -2.14
C LEU A 118 10.61 -3.39 -2.68
N PRO A 119 11.52 -4.36 -2.82
CA PRO A 119 12.82 -4.10 -3.40
C PRO A 119 12.68 -3.64 -4.86
N PRO A 120 13.58 -2.76 -5.35
CA PRO A 120 13.49 -2.18 -6.69
C PRO A 120 13.38 -3.21 -7.83
N GLU A 121 13.96 -4.39 -7.65
CA GLU A 121 13.93 -5.50 -8.61
C GLU A 121 12.56 -6.17 -8.73
N GLU A 122 11.71 -6.08 -7.72
CA GLU A 122 10.35 -6.64 -7.76
C GLU A 122 9.32 -5.68 -8.37
N LEU A 123 9.59 -4.37 -8.33
CA LEU A 123 8.65 -3.36 -8.81
C LEU A 123 8.13 -3.59 -10.24
N PRO A 124 8.97 -3.98 -11.24
CA PRO A 124 8.47 -4.21 -12.61
C PRO A 124 7.38 -5.28 -12.67
N GLU A 125 7.55 -6.42 -11.96
CA GLU A 125 6.55 -7.49 -11.93
C GLU A 125 5.30 -7.04 -11.19
N VAL A 126 5.45 -6.38 -10.04
CA VAL A 126 4.32 -5.87 -9.23
C VAL A 126 3.49 -4.88 -10.03
N LEU A 127 4.12 -3.91 -10.68
CA LEU A 127 3.41 -2.90 -11.49
C LEU A 127 2.75 -3.51 -12.74
N HIS A 128 3.39 -4.52 -13.35
CA HIS A 128 2.79 -5.29 -14.42
C HIS A 128 1.52 -6.02 -13.96
N ARG A 129 1.54 -6.67 -12.78
CA ARG A 129 0.36 -7.35 -12.22
C ARG A 129 -0.74 -6.36 -11.88
N LEU A 130 -0.41 -5.24 -11.25
CA LEU A 130 -1.39 -4.18 -11.00
C LEU A 130 -2.03 -3.68 -12.31
N HIS A 131 -1.22 -3.55 -13.39
CA HIS A 131 -1.76 -3.21 -14.71
C HIS A 131 -2.71 -4.29 -15.25
N LEU A 132 -2.45 -5.59 -15.05
CA LEU A 132 -3.34 -6.67 -15.48
C LEU A 132 -4.70 -6.60 -14.78
N PHE A 133 -4.70 -6.29 -13.48
CA PHE A 133 -5.91 -6.36 -12.66
C PHE A 133 -6.68 -5.05 -12.53
N VAL A 134 -6.11 -3.90 -12.83
CA VAL A 134 -6.88 -2.66 -13.02
C VAL A 134 -7.55 -2.71 -14.39
N ARG A 135 -8.86 -2.52 -14.48
CA ARG A 135 -9.57 -2.58 -15.78
C ARG A 135 -9.11 -1.50 -16.76
N PRO A 136 -9.27 -1.68 -18.08
CA PRO A 136 -9.05 -0.60 -19.05
C PRO A 136 -9.81 0.68 -18.69
N GLY A 137 -9.11 1.82 -18.63
CA GLY A 137 -9.63 3.10 -18.17
C GLY A 137 -9.77 3.23 -16.65
N GLY A 138 -9.37 2.22 -15.90
CA GLY A 138 -9.26 2.26 -14.44
C GLY A 138 -8.01 2.99 -13.98
N MET A 139 -7.92 3.25 -12.66
CA MET A 139 -6.89 4.07 -12.04
C MET A 139 -6.05 3.28 -11.05
N LEU A 140 -4.76 3.57 -11.01
CA LEU A 140 -3.84 3.16 -9.95
C LEU A 140 -3.37 4.40 -9.19
N ILE A 141 -3.34 4.31 -7.86
CA ILE A 141 -2.79 5.32 -6.96
C ILE A 141 -1.77 4.65 -6.06
N LEU A 142 -0.56 5.17 -6.05
CA LEU A 142 0.51 4.73 -5.13
C LEU A 142 0.96 5.94 -4.31
N ASP A 143 1.33 5.74 -3.07
CA ASP A 143 2.09 6.74 -2.33
C ASP A 143 3.44 6.18 -1.86
N ILE A 144 4.40 7.07 -1.76
CA ILE A 144 5.75 6.82 -1.28
C ILE A 144 6.15 7.90 -0.29
N ARG A 145 7.14 7.60 0.52
CA ARG A 145 7.88 8.59 1.27
C ARG A 145 8.98 9.19 0.37
N ASP A 146 9.01 10.53 0.28
CA ASP A 146 10.08 11.20 -0.48
C ASP A 146 11.46 10.80 0.07
N PRO A 147 12.44 10.45 -0.79
CA PRO A 147 13.80 10.10 -0.35
C PRO A 147 14.48 11.14 0.56
N ALA A 148 14.12 12.42 0.43
CA ALA A 148 14.63 13.44 1.34
C ALA A 148 14.09 13.28 2.77
N SER A 149 12.86 12.81 2.92
CA SER A 149 12.23 12.54 4.22
C SER A 149 12.89 11.34 4.91
N PHE A 150 13.25 10.29 4.18
CA PHE A 150 14.04 9.18 4.73
C PHE A 150 15.38 9.68 5.29
N ARG A 151 16.11 10.49 4.53
CA ARG A 151 17.40 11.04 5.00
C ARG A 151 17.25 11.94 6.22
N ALA A 152 16.14 12.64 6.36
CA ALA A 152 15.88 13.50 7.52
C ALA A 152 15.61 12.71 8.80
N LEU A 153 15.22 11.43 8.69
CA LEU A 153 15.00 10.53 9.83
C LEU A 153 16.29 9.81 10.28
N ASP A 154 17.36 9.85 9.47
CA ASP A 154 18.61 9.12 9.72
C ASP A 154 19.21 9.42 11.10
N GLY A 155 19.59 8.38 11.84
CA GLY A 155 20.12 8.46 13.19
C GLY A 155 19.06 8.83 14.25
N GLY A 156 17.79 8.96 13.85
CA GLY A 156 16.67 9.30 14.72
C GLY A 156 16.28 8.15 15.65
N THR A 157 15.75 8.53 16.82
CA THR A 157 15.07 7.62 17.74
C THR A 157 13.74 8.24 18.13
N PHE A 158 12.66 7.51 17.92
CA PHE A 158 11.29 7.97 18.13
C PHE A 158 10.59 7.04 19.12
N VAL A 159 9.62 7.58 19.83
CA VAL A 159 8.84 6.84 20.81
C VAL A 159 7.37 7.11 20.59
N ASP A 160 6.60 6.03 20.38
CA ASP A 160 5.16 6.07 20.36
C ASP A 160 4.64 5.29 21.57
N GLU A 161 3.73 5.88 22.32
CA GLU A 161 3.27 5.34 23.59
C GLU A 161 1.76 5.46 23.76
N THR A 162 1.19 4.40 24.31
CA THR A 162 -0.16 4.36 24.86
C THR A 162 -0.09 3.76 26.29
N ASP A 163 -1.24 3.62 26.95
CA ASP A 163 -1.27 2.99 28.30
C ASP A 163 -0.81 1.52 28.28
N ASP A 164 -0.92 0.83 27.14
CA ASP A 164 -0.70 -0.62 27.02
C ASP A 164 0.48 -0.99 26.11
N VAL A 165 1.00 -0.06 25.32
CA VAL A 165 2.14 -0.30 24.42
C VAL A 165 3.06 0.89 24.36
N LEU A 166 4.38 0.61 24.39
CA LEU A 166 5.44 1.56 24.08
C LEU A 166 6.28 0.97 22.95
N CYS A 167 6.43 1.73 21.87
CA CYS A 167 7.28 1.37 20.74
C CYS A 167 8.44 2.36 20.64
N LEU A 168 9.64 1.82 20.62
CA LEU A 168 10.87 2.58 20.39
C LEU A 168 11.38 2.26 18.98
N TRP A 169 11.46 3.28 18.13
CA TRP A 169 11.95 3.18 16.77
C TRP A 169 13.34 3.76 16.65
N ARG A 170 14.22 3.08 15.95
CA ARG A 170 15.53 3.59 15.54
C ARG A 170 15.59 3.56 14.03
N ALA A 171 15.94 4.68 13.42
CA ALA A 171 16.01 4.83 11.98
C ALA A 171 17.48 4.99 11.54
N GLU A 172 17.92 4.15 10.62
CA GLU A 172 19.28 4.20 10.04
C GLU A 172 19.16 4.15 8.51
N PHE A 173 19.62 5.20 7.83
CA PHE A 173 19.54 5.31 6.38
C PHE A 173 20.85 4.91 5.71
N ASP A 174 20.81 3.85 4.91
CA ASP A 174 21.94 3.49 4.03
C ASP A 174 21.84 4.29 2.72
N ALA A 175 22.68 5.34 2.62
CA ALA A 175 22.71 6.20 1.44
C ALA A 175 23.27 5.51 0.19
N ALA A 176 24.02 4.41 0.31
CA ALA A 176 24.55 3.67 -0.83
C ALA A 176 23.50 2.71 -1.40
N ALA A 177 22.76 2.02 -0.53
CA ALA A 177 21.68 1.13 -0.90
C ALA A 177 20.35 1.86 -1.13
N GLN A 178 20.21 3.12 -0.69
CA GLN A 178 18.97 3.88 -0.67
C GLN A 178 17.87 3.14 0.11
N THR A 179 18.22 2.59 1.28
CA THR A 179 17.33 1.87 2.19
C THR A 179 17.27 2.52 3.55
N MET A 180 16.09 2.52 4.13
CA MET A 180 15.88 2.87 5.53
C MET A 180 15.68 1.59 6.34
N HIS A 181 16.46 1.44 7.39
CA HIS A 181 16.36 0.35 8.35
C HIS A 181 15.72 0.87 9.63
N TYR A 182 14.56 0.33 9.98
CA TYR A 182 13.91 0.61 11.25
C TYR A 182 14.11 -0.57 12.19
N GLY A 183 14.84 -0.34 13.28
CA GLY A 183 14.87 -1.27 14.41
C GLY A 183 13.79 -0.89 15.42
N MET A 184 12.86 -1.79 15.69
CA MET A 184 11.78 -1.56 16.64
C MET A 184 11.90 -2.41 17.87
N ASP A 185 11.70 -1.79 19.04
CA ASP A 185 11.49 -2.48 20.32
C ASP A 185 10.08 -2.15 20.81
N LEU A 186 9.24 -3.17 20.83
CA LEU A 186 7.85 -3.08 21.26
C LEU A 186 7.73 -3.63 22.68
N PHE A 187 7.26 -2.80 23.60
CA PHE A 187 6.95 -3.21 24.97
C PHE A 187 5.44 -3.20 25.13
N THR A 188 4.86 -4.36 25.46
CA THR A 188 3.41 -4.54 25.60
C THR A 188 3.06 -4.91 27.04
N ARG A 189 1.98 -4.34 27.56
CA ARG A 189 1.54 -4.54 28.93
C ARG A 189 0.85 -5.89 29.09
N ALA A 190 1.26 -6.65 30.09
CA ALA A 190 0.67 -7.92 30.49
C ALA A 190 0.37 -7.89 32.00
N GLY A 191 -0.73 -7.24 32.39
CA GLY A 191 -1.06 -6.96 33.77
C GLY A 191 -0.10 -5.94 34.40
N GLU A 192 0.68 -6.36 35.40
CA GLU A 192 1.70 -5.53 36.06
C GLU A 192 3.08 -5.65 35.40
N LEU A 193 3.23 -6.54 34.42
CA LEU A 193 4.50 -6.80 33.74
C LEU A 193 4.45 -6.24 32.32
N TRP A 194 5.65 -6.09 31.75
CA TRP A 194 5.83 -5.74 30.35
C TRP A 194 6.60 -6.85 29.64
N SER A 195 6.13 -7.23 28.46
CA SER A 195 6.87 -8.09 27.55
C SER A 195 7.52 -7.27 26.45
N ARG A 196 8.70 -7.70 25.99
CA ARG A 196 9.42 -7.06 24.89
C ARG A 196 9.45 -7.99 23.68
N ALA A 197 9.13 -7.44 22.52
CA ALA A 197 9.42 -8.02 21.22
C ALA A 197 10.27 -7.02 20.41
N SER A 198 11.03 -7.52 19.45
CA SER A 198 11.82 -6.67 18.56
C SER A 198 11.59 -7.10 17.12
N GLU A 199 11.47 -6.12 16.22
CA GLU A 199 11.33 -6.32 14.78
C GLU A 199 12.28 -5.40 14.03
N GLU A 200 12.60 -5.78 12.80
CA GLU A 200 13.35 -4.97 11.86
C GLU A 200 12.52 -4.80 10.58
N HIS A 201 12.44 -3.58 10.09
CA HIS A 201 11.76 -3.25 8.85
C HIS A 201 12.75 -2.56 7.91
N ILE A 202 12.62 -2.85 6.62
CA ILE A 202 13.43 -2.23 5.59
C ILE A 202 12.46 -1.60 4.59
N GLU A 203 12.68 -0.31 4.31
CA GLU A 203 11.99 0.41 3.27
C GLU A 203 13.00 0.93 2.24
N TYR A 204 12.61 0.92 0.98
CA TYR A 204 13.42 1.38 -0.14
C TYR A 204 13.00 2.79 -0.53
N ALA A 205 13.95 3.72 -0.56
CA ALA A 205 13.69 5.12 -0.89
C ALA A 205 13.48 5.29 -2.40
N HIS A 206 12.33 4.82 -2.90
CA HIS A 206 11.97 4.97 -4.31
C HIS A 206 11.77 6.42 -4.69
N THR A 207 12.23 6.78 -5.90
CA THR A 207 12.01 8.14 -6.40
C THR A 207 10.76 8.22 -7.26
N PRO A 208 10.06 9.36 -7.28
CA PRO A 208 8.93 9.56 -8.19
C PRO A 208 9.29 9.34 -9.65
N GLU A 209 10.51 9.66 -10.06
CA GLU A 209 11.02 9.47 -11.42
C GLU A 209 11.16 7.98 -11.77
N LEU A 210 11.69 7.18 -10.84
CA LEU A 210 11.79 5.71 -11.00
C LEU A 210 10.39 5.12 -11.20
N LEU A 211 9.46 5.41 -10.29
CA LEU A 211 8.10 4.87 -10.37
C LEU A 211 7.34 5.36 -11.59
N THR A 212 7.49 6.64 -11.98
CA THR A 212 6.89 7.16 -13.22
C THR A 212 7.37 6.38 -14.45
N ARG A 213 8.66 6.10 -14.53
CA ARG A 213 9.23 5.30 -15.63
C ARG A 213 8.68 3.88 -15.61
N LEU A 214 8.71 3.20 -14.46
CA LEU A 214 8.25 1.81 -14.33
C LEU A 214 6.73 1.66 -14.58
N LEU A 215 5.92 2.61 -14.11
CA LEU A 215 4.48 2.65 -14.42
C LEU A 215 4.23 2.78 -15.92
N THR A 216 4.98 3.63 -16.60
CA THR A 216 4.89 3.79 -18.05
C THR A 216 5.33 2.52 -18.79
N GLU A 217 6.42 1.90 -18.35
CA GLU A 217 6.91 0.62 -18.90
C GLU A 217 5.91 -0.53 -18.67
N ALA A 218 5.17 -0.52 -17.55
CA ALA A 218 4.09 -1.48 -17.27
C ALA A 218 2.82 -1.24 -18.12
N GLY A 219 2.73 -0.11 -18.85
CA GLY A 219 1.61 0.20 -19.75
C GLY A 219 0.57 1.18 -19.18
N PHE A 220 0.85 1.78 -18.03
CA PHE A 220 0.03 2.87 -17.51
C PHE A 220 0.29 4.18 -18.30
N LEU A 221 -0.75 4.98 -18.43
CA LEU A 221 -0.74 6.30 -19.08
C LEU A 221 -1.04 7.40 -18.06
N ASP A 222 -0.82 8.64 -18.46
CA ASP A 222 -1.18 9.84 -17.68
C ASP A 222 -0.62 9.83 -16.26
N VAL A 223 0.60 9.28 -16.11
CA VAL A 223 1.28 9.19 -14.81
C VAL A 223 1.54 10.60 -14.27
N THR A 224 0.96 10.92 -13.12
CA THR A 224 1.06 12.23 -12.50
C THR A 224 1.61 12.11 -11.08
N VAL A 225 2.64 12.89 -10.79
CA VAL A 225 3.20 13.02 -9.44
C VAL A 225 2.47 14.16 -8.71
N ARG A 226 1.90 13.86 -7.55
CA ARG A 226 1.14 14.81 -6.73
C ARG A 226 1.78 14.98 -5.36
N ARG A 227 1.88 16.24 -4.91
CA ARG A 227 2.40 16.64 -3.61
C ARG A 227 1.38 17.47 -2.81
N ASP A 228 0.10 17.26 -3.11
CA ASP A 228 -1.06 17.94 -2.52
C ASP A 228 -2.02 16.97 -1.83
N GLY A 229 -1.63 15.73 -1.67
CA GLY A 229 -2.39 14.71 -0.95
C GLY A 229 -2.16 14.75 0.58
N PRO A 230 -2.80 13.85 1.33
CA PRO A 230 -2.61 13.72 2.77
C PRO A 230 -1.13 13.56 3.15
N GLN A 231 -0.73 14.16 4.26
CA GLN A 231 0.66 14.11 4.77
C GLN A 231 1.74 14.59 3.78
N ALA A 232 1.38 15.42 2.79
CA ALA A 232 2.35 15.99 1.85
C ALA A 232 3.40 16.88 2.55
N ASP A 233 3.03 17.55 3.63
CA ASP A 233 3.91 18.31 4.51
C ASP A 233 4.90 17.44 5.31
N ALA A 234 4.56 16.17 5.52
CA ALA A 234 5.44 15.14 6.09
C ALA A 234 6.27 14.41 5.02
N GLY A 235 6.25 14.89 3.77
CA GLY A 235 7.03 14.34 2.67
C GLY A 235 6.41 13.13 1.95
N ARG A 236 5.08 12.94 2.06
CA ARG A 236 4.39 11.94 1.27
C ARG A 236 4.13 12.44 -0.14
N VAL A 237 4.40 11.57 -1.12
CA VAL A 237 4.22 11.85 -2.55
C VAL A 237 3.33 10.79 -3.15
N PHE A 238 2.32 11.22 -3.90
CA PHE A 238 1.40 10.32 -4.59
C PHE A 238 1.72 10.25 -6.08
N LEU A 239 1.55 9.06 -6.66
CA LEU A 239 1.54 8.86 -8.10
C LEU A 239 0.15 8.34 -8.49
N THR A 240 -0.48 9.02 -9.45
CA THR A 240 -1.72 8.53 -10.07
C THR A 240 -1.43 8.13 -11.50
N ALA A 241 -2.02 7.03 -11.96
CA ALA A 241 -1.81 6.50 -13.29
C ALA A 241 -3.09 5.85 -13.82
N MET A 242 -3.32 5.92 -15.14
CA MET A 242 -4.49 5.35 -15.79
C MET A 242 -4.10 4.12 -16.61
N ARG A 243 -4.88 3.04 -16.53
CA ARG A 243 -4.73 1.96 -17.51
C ARG A 243 -5.28 2.38 -18.86
N SER A 244 -4.56 2.10 -19.96
CA SER A 244 -5.02 2.38 -21.33
C SER A 244 -6.37 1.72 -21.62
N LEU A 245 -7.15 2.31 -22.54
CA LEU A 245 -8.44 1.73 -22.99
C LEU A 245 -8.25 0.55 -23.95
N GLU A 246 -7.07 0.42 -24.56
CA GLU A 246 -6.78 -0.66 -25.49
C GLU A 246 -6.45 -1.93 -24.70
N TYR A 247 -7.20 -2.99 -24.94
CA TYR A 247 -6.73 -4.35 -24.67
C TYR A 247 -5.48 -4.53 -25.52
N GLY A 248 -4.31 -4.80 -24.90
CA GLY A 248 -3.09 -5.06 -25.63
C GLY A 248 -3.39 -6.02 -26.77
N SER A 249 -3.19 -5.57 -28.01
CA SER A 249 -3.14 -6.45 -29.16
C SER A 249 -1.87 -7.29 -29.01
N GLU A 250 -1.96 -8.43 -28.31
CA GLU A 250 -1.01 -9.50 -28.52
C GLU A 250 -1.00 -9.74 -30.01
N THR A 251 0.08 -9.38 -30.66
CA THR A 251 0.37 -9.75 -32.04
C THR A 251 0.35 -11.27 -32.11
N MET A 252 -0.81 -11.83 -32.46
CA MET A 252 -0.85 -13.14 -33.07
C MET A 252 -0.10 -13.02 -34.40
N GLU A 253 1.21 -13.23 -34.37
CA GLU A 253 1.92 -13.62 -35.57
C GLU A 253 1.31 -14.92 -36.05
N SER A 254 0.41 -14.78 -37.01
CA SER A 254 -0.07 -15.90 -37.82
C SER A 254 1.10 -16.48 -38.60
N THR A 255 1.78 -17.46 -38.05
CA THR A 255 2.57 -18.35 -38.86
C THR A 255 1.64 -19.17 -39.73
N ASN A 256 1.40 -18.67 -40.90
CA ASN A 256 0.79 -19.43 -41.99
C ASN A 256 1.88 -20.37 -42.54
N PRO A 257 1.76 -21.69 -42.48
CA PRO A 257 2.63 -22.57 -43.25
C PRO A 257 2.00 -22.64 -44.66
N VAL A 258 2.65 -21.99 -45.60
CA VAL A 258 2.45 -22.25 -47.03
C VAL A 258 3.34 -23.42 -47.44
N GLY A 259 2.76 -24.41 -48.07
CA GLY A 259 3.45 -25.39 -48.88
C GLY A 259 3.05 -26.80 -48.61
#